data_37710563efa2f4ba9b738b27a5cb3487
#
_entry.id   37710563efa2f4ba9b738b27a5cb3487
#
_cell.length_a   1.000
_cell.length_b   1.000
_cell.length_c   1.000
_cell.angle_alpha   90.00
_cell.angle_beta   90.00
_cell.angle_gamma   90.00
#
_symmetry.space_group_name_H-M   'P 1'
#
loop_
_entity.id
_entity.type
_entity.pdbx_description
1 polymer ?
#
loop_
_entity_poly.entity_id
_entity_poly.type
_entity_poly.pdbx_seq_one_letter_code
_entity_poly.pdbx_strand_id
1 'polypeptide(L)'
;MSASSSSDSWLRRQSKRAARSLARRMRDFGQVEPAGFDLADVPSADIALYFPDGPPKLYQLTQWLPVFEGNNDVTTIVIVRQVDAFNALLGTTPLRVILVPQYEDLMALLDRANFGAVVYVNNGWTNFQALSFQRAVHIHVNHGESDKICMVSNQAKAYDKVFVAGQAAIDRHEAALAWFDQSHLVRVGRPQLDLEVNPALPLTERTTITYAPTWEGEDEANNYSSVDVYGVQIIQAMVDHPRSRIVYKPHPRVADSDDPAIRSQHRAIVAAGNEAASHDPAAGHCVLEDADMLAV
;
A
#
# COMPACT_ATOMS: atom_id res chain seq x y z
N MET A 1 15.63 -23.93 30.23
CA MET A 1 16.68 -23.73 29.24
C MET A 1 16.04 -23.79 27.84
N SER A 2 15.42 -22.71 27.34
CA SER A 2 14.95 -22.66 25.94
C SER A 2 14.67 -21.22 25.46
N ALA A 3 15.51 -20.24 25.80
CA ALA A 3 15.35 -18.85 25.38
C ALA A 3 16.35 -18.40 24.29
N SER A 4 17.21 -19.30 23.79
CA SER A 4 18.29 -18.92 22.86
C SER A 4 17.97 -19.11 21.36
N SER A 5 16.88 -19.79 20.99
CA SER A 5 16.62 -20.12 19.59
C SER A 5 15.83 -19.02 18.84
N SER A 6 15.09 -18.15 19.52
CA SER A 6 14.28 -17.11 18.88
C SER A 6 15.11 -15.87 18.50
N SER A 7 16.08 -15.48 19.33
CA SER A 7 16.98 -14.34 19.05
C SER A 7 17.92 -14.60 17.86
N ASP A 8 18.41 -15.83 17.71
CA ASP A 8 19.26 -16.23 16.58
C ASP A 8 18.49 -16.22 15.25
N SER A 9 17.22 -16.58 15.26
CA SER A 9 16.39 -16.56 14.06
C SER A 9 16.04 -15.13 13.61
N TRP A 10 15.84 -14.22 14.57
CA TRP A 10 15.58 -12.80 14.30
C TRP A 10 16.84 -12.10 13.74
N LEU A 11 18.02 -12.30 14.35
CA LEU A 11 19.29 -11.76 13.88
C LEU A 11 19.65 -12.26 12.48
N ARG A 12 19.40 -13.55 12.16
CA ARG A 12 19.61 -14.11 10.82
C ARG A 12 18.64 -13.53 9.78
N ARG A 13 17.42 -13.19 10.15
CA ARG A 13 16.45 -12.51 9.27
C ARG A 13 16.87 -11.07 8.99
N GLN A 14 17.30 -10.33 10.00
CA GLN A 14 17.82 -8.96 9.86
C GLN A 14 19.09 -8.91 8.99
N SER A 15 20.03 -9.83 9.19
CA SER A 15 21.25 -9.90 8.37
C SER A 15 20.97 -10.26 6.91
N LYS A 16 20.00 -11.15 6.62
CA LYS A 16 19.56 -11.44 5.25
C LYS A 16 18.84 -10.27 4.60
N ARG A 17 18.02 -9.50 5.36
CA ARG A 17 17.39 -8.27 4.87
C ARG A 17 18.43 -7.19 4.55
N ALA A 18 19.38 -6.98 5.44
CA ALA A 18 20.48 -6.05 5.22
C ALA A 18 21.35 -6.44 4.01
N ALA A 19 21.67 -7.72 3.85
CA ALA A 19 22.42 -8.23 2.72
C ALA A 19 21.65 -8.11 1.39
N ARG A 20 20.34 -8.36 1.39
CA ARG A 20 19.49 -8.17 0.20
C ARG A 20 19.34 -6.69 -0.16
N SER A 21 19.19 -5.81 0.84
CA SER A 21 19.15 -4.35 0.65
C SER A 21 20.47 -3.84 0.08
N LEU A 22 21.61 -4.33 0.59
CA LEU A 22 22.93 -3.97 0.09
C LEU A 22 23.16 -4.51 -1.33
N ALA A 23 22.79 -5.77 -1.61
CA ALA A 23 22.91 -6.37 -2.93
C ALA A 23 21.98 -5.69 -3.96
N ARG A 24 20.83 -5.15 -3.52
CA ARG A 24 19.94 -4.33 -4.34
C ARG A 24 20.56 -2.98 -4.65
N ARG A 25 21.09 -2.27 -3.63
CA ARG A 25 21.85 -1.03 -3.81
C ARG A 25 23.04 -1.20 -4.75
N MET A 26 23.77 -2.32 -4.66
CA MET A 26 24.90 -2.61 -5.56
C MET A 26 24.47 -2.95 -6.99
N ARG A 27 23.26 -3.48 -7.22
CA ARG A 27 22.69 -3.67 -8.57
C ARG A 27 22.26 -2.34 -9.18
N ASP A 28 21.69 -1.44 -8.37
CA ASP A 28 21.26 -0.11 -8.82
C ASP A 28 22.46 0.79 -9.21
N PHE A 29 23.66 0.50 -8.69
CA PHE A 29 24.91 1.18 -9.09
C PHE A 29 25.44 0.78 -10.48
N GLY A 30 24.88 -0.24 -11.12
CA GLY A 30 25.37 -0.76 -12.40
C GLY A 30 24.40 -0.61 -13.58
N GLN A 31 23.24 0.00 -13.40
CA GLN A 31 22.25 0.17 -14.49
C GLN A 31 22.23 1.63 -14.95
N VAL A 32 22.22 1.75 -16.28
CA VAL A 32 22.08 2.94 -17.10
C VAL A 32 21.55 4.15 -16.33
N GLU A 33 22.33 5.21 -16.25
CA GLU A 33 21.85 6.50 -15.77
C GLU A 33 20.58 6.85 -16.56
N PRO A 34 19.44 7.06 -15.89
CA PRO A 34 18.27 7.62 -16.56
C PRO A 34 18.72 8.94 -17.18
N ALA A 35 18.33 9.22 -18.40
CA ALA A 35 18.57 10.49 -19.07
C ALA A 35 18.34 11.61 -18.05
N GLY A 36 19.36 12.44 -17.83
CA GLY A 36 19.45 13.36 -16.71
C GLY A 36 18.16 14.12 -16.51
N PHE A 37 17.69 14.19 -15.29
CA PHE A 37 16.54 14.97 -14.88
C PHE A 37 16.81 16.44 -15.21
N ASP A 38 16.11 17.00 -16.19
CA ASP A 38 16.19 18.42 -16.51
C ASP A 38 15.09 19.17 -15.75
N LEU A 39 15.53 19.94 -14.76
CA LEU A 39 14.64 20.84 -14.00
C LEU A 39 13.86 21.80 -14.91
N ALA A 40 14.39 22.15 -16.09
CA ALA A 40 13.72 23.05 -17.02
C ALA A 40 12.44 22.45 -17.60
N ASP A 41 12.37 21.14 -17.69
CA ASP A 41 11.23 20.42 -18.26
C ASP A 41 10.11 20.12 -17.24
N VAL A 42 10.27 20.49 -15.98
CA VAL A 42 9.25 20.26 -14.95
C VAL A 42 8.20 21.36 -15.03
N PRO A 43 6.94 21.01 -15.28
CA PRO A 43 5.85 21.99 -15.25
C PRO A 43 5.62 22.48 -13.83
N SER A 44 5.09 23.69 -13.69
CA SER A 44 4.49 24.12 -12.45
C SER A 44 3.35 23.19 -12.08
N ALA A 45 3.27 22.78 -10.82
CA ALA A 45 2.20 21.97 -10.28
C ALA A 45 1.89 22.36 -8.84
N ASP A 46 0.63 22.20 -8.44
CA ASP A 46 0.16 22.57 -7.12
C ASP A 46 0.49 21.49 -6.09
N ILE A 47 0.43 20.21 -6.51
CA ILE A 47 0.59 19.04 -5.64
C ILE A 47 1.67 18.11 -6.19
N ALA A 48 2.55 17.66 -5.30
CA ALA A 48 3.46 16.54 -5.54
C ALA A 48 3.00 15.31 -4.76
N LEU A 49 2.64 14.22 -5.46
CA LEU A 49 2.50 12.89 -4.86
C LEU A 49 3.90 12.28 -4.76
N TYR A 50 4.42 12.18 -3.55
CA TYR A 50 5.77 11.66 -3.30
C TYR A 50 5.75 10.19 -2.91
N PHE A 51 6.42 9.36 -3.72
CA PHE A 51 6.51 7.92 -3.49
C PHE A 51 7.95 7.42 -3.64
N PRO A 52 8.66 7.16 -2.52
CA PRO A 52 10.06 6.77 -2.54
C PRO A 52 10.30 5.26 -2.61
N ASP A 53 9.26 4.43 -2.50
CA ASP A 53 9.36 2.98 -2.44
C ASP A 53 9.38 2.33 -3.83
N GLY A 54 9.70 1.02 -3.87
CA GLY A 54 9.73 0.24 -5.10
C GLY A 54 8.40 -0.45 -5.44
N PRO A 55 8.38 -1.20 -6.57
CA PRO A 55 7.19 -1.85 -7.11
C PRO A 55 6.35 -2.68 -6.13
N PRO A 56 6.92 -3.44 -5.17
CA PRO A 56 6.13 -4.22 -4.23
C PRO A 56 5.18 -3.41 -3.35
N LYS A 57 5.39 -2.10 -3.24
CA LYS A 57 4.53 -1.18 -2.49
C LYS A 57 3.73 -0.23 -3.38
N LEU A 58 3.83 -0.37 -4.69
CA LEU A 58 3.23 0.57 -5.62
C LEU A 58 1.70 0.62 -5.51
N TYR A 59 1.05 -0.49 -5.09
CA TYR A 59 -0.38 -0.52 -4.80
C TYR A 59 -0.83 0.57 -3.80
N GLN A 60 0.08 1.04 -2.94
CA GLN A 60 -0.21 2.11 -1.99
C GLN A 60 -0.41 3.46 -2.68
N LEU A 61 0.30 3.69 -3.77
CA LEU A 61 0.16 4.89 -4.59
C LEU A 61 -0.98 4.75 -5.60
N THR A 62 -1.05 3.61 -6.31
CA THR A 62 -1.96 3.45 -7.46
C THR A 62 -3.42 3.60 -7.09
N GLN A 63 -3.83 3.25 -5.88
CA GLN A 63 -5.20 3.46 -5.40
C GLN A 63 -5.57 4.95 -5.19
N TRP A 64 -4.57 5.84 -5.09
CA TRP A 64 -4.77 7.28 -4.96
C TRP A 64 -4.74 8.01 -6.30
N LEU A 65 -4.08 7.46 -7.31
CA LEU A 65 -3.94 8.12 -8.61
C LEU A 65 -5.30 8.57 -9.17
N PRO A 66 -6.35 7.73 -9.23
CA PRO A 66 -7.64 8.15 -9.79
C PRO A 66 -8.30 9.32 -9.03
N VAL A 67 -8.07 9.44 -7.71
CA VAL A 67 -8.57 10.57 -6.92
C VAL A 67 -7.97 11.88 -7.37
N PHE A 68 -6.67 11.88 -7.69
CA PHE A 68 -5.95 13.07 -8.17
C PHE A 68 -6.15 13.32 -9.67
N GLU A 69 -6.35 12.26 -10.45
CA GLU A 69 -6.64 12.34 -11.88
C GLU A 69 -7.99 13.00 -12.16
N GLY A 70 -8.98 12.75 -11.29
CA GLY A 70 -10.32 13.33 -11.41
C GLY A 70 -10.43 14.80 -10.97
N ASN A 71 -9.37 15.37 -10.38
CA ASN A 71 -9.40 16.74 -9.89
C ASN A 71 -8.77 17.70 -10.92
N ASN A 72 -9.61 18.48 -11.60
CA ASN A 72 -9.18 19.46 -12.59
C ASN A 72 -8.84 20.85 -12.00
N ASP A 73 -9.11 21.07 -10.71
CA ASP A 73 -8.89 22.36 -10.06
C ASP A 73 -7.44 22.55 -9.63
N VAL A 74 -6.68 21.45 -9.49
CA VAL A 74 -5.28 21.45 -9.08
C VAL A 74 -4.42 20.58 -9.98
N THR A 75 -3.24 21.07 -10.31
CA THR A 75 -2.27 20.30 -11.09
C THR A 75 -1.46 19.40 -10.19
N THR A 76 -1.48 18.09 -10.48
CA THR A 76 -0.76 17.08 -9.70
C THR A 76 0.32 16.40 -10.53
N ILE A 77 1.50 16.20 -9.93
CA ILE A 77 2.57 15.35 -10.48
C ILE A 77 2.94 14.25 -9.49
N VAL A 78 3.51 13.18 -10.00
CA VAL A 78 4.01 12.05 -9.20
C VAL A 78 5.53 12.08 -9.19
N ILE A 79 6.14 12.10 -8.01
CA ILE A 79 7.59 12.03 -7.82
C ILE A 79 7.95 10.66 -7.28
N VAL A 80 8.74 9.90 -8.04
CA VAL A 80 9.26 8.59 -7.63
C VAL A 80 10.78 8.61 -7.50
N ARG A 81 11.32 7.77 -6.62
CA ARG A 81 12.75 7.72 -6.32
C ARG A 81 13.45 6.48 -6.89
N GLN A 82 12.69 5.51 -7.39
CA GLN A 82 13.21 4.24 -7.89
C GLN A 82 12.84 4.04 -9.36
N VAL A 83 13.82 3.64 -10.16
CA VAL A 83 13.67 3.39 -11.62
C VAL A 83 12.59 2.36 -11.89
N ASP A 84 12.55 1.26 -11.12
CA ASP A 84 11.58 0.19 -11.32
C ASP A 84 10.14 0.66 -11.06
N ALA A 85 9.94 1.51 -10.04
CA ALA A 85 8.63 2.12 -9.76
C ALA A 85 8.23 3.10 -10.86
N PHE A 86 9.17 3.89 -11.38
CA PHE A 86 8.95 4.77 -12.51
C PHE A 86 8.49 3.99 -13.75
N ASN A 87 9.23 2.95 -14.12
CA ASN A 87 8.91 2.12 -15.28
C ASN A 87 7.54 1.44 -15.14
N ALA A 88 7.19 0.98 -13.92
CA ALA A 88 5.89 0.37 -13.66
C ALA A 88 4.71 1.35 -13.73
N LEU A 89 4.94 2.65 -13.57
CA LEU A 89 3.92 3.70 -13.67
C LEU A 89 3.77 4.27 -15.09
N LEU A 90 4.74 4.07 -15.95
CA LEU A 90 4.67 4.60 -17.31
C LEU A 90 3.44 4.06 -18.07
N GLY A 91 2.59 4.98 -18.51
CA GLY A 91 1.37 4.65 -19.27
C GLY A 91 0.22 4.10 -18.42
N THR A 92 0.35 4.03 -17.09
CA THR A 92 -0.74 3.58 -16.19
C THR A 92 -1.56 4.73 -15.62
N THR A 93 -1.08 5.97 -15.75
CA THR A 93 -1.74 7.18 -15.26
C THR A 93 -1.53 8.32 -16.25
N PRO A 94 -2.49 9.24 -16.43
CA PRO A 94 -2.32 10.48 -17.18
C PRO A 94 -1.49 11.51 -16.41
N LEU A 95 -1.29 11.35 -15.09
CA LEU A 95 -0.46 12.25 -14.30
C LEU A 95 1.00 12.16 -14.76
N ARG A 96 1.67 13.32 -14.78
CA ARG A 96 3.10 13.32 -15.08
C ARG A 96 3.90 12.66 -13.98
N VAL A 97 4.62 11.59 -14.32
CA VAL A 97 5.52 10.87 -13.41
C VAL A 97 6.95 11.36 -13.64
N ILE A 98 7.64 11.72 -12.58
CA ILE A 98 9.03 12.23 -12.61
C ILE A 98 9.91 11.31 -11.75
N LEU A 99 11.00 10.83 -12.34
CA LEU A 99 12.00 10.05 -11.64
C LEU A 99 13.08 10.97 -11.07
N VAL A 100 13.24 10.99 -9.76
CA VAL A 100 14.23 11.82 -9.05
C VAL A 100 15.02 10.98 -8.06
N PRO A 101 16.04 10.22 -8.46
CA PRO A 101 16.76 9.30 -7.58
C PRO A 101 17.63 10.02 -6.53
N GLN A 102 18.21 11.16 -6.87
CA GLN A 102 19.17 11.86 -6.01
C GLN A 102 18.46 12.84 -5.07
N TYR A 103 19.01 12.99 -3.86
CA TYR A 103 18.43 13.88 -2.86
C TYR A 103 18.55 15.35 -3.26
N GLU A 104 19.68 15.73 -3.81
CA GLU A 104 19.97 17.10 -4.27
C GLU A 104 18.99 17.53 -5.37
N ASP A 105 18.71 16.63 -6.31
CA ASP A 105 17.73 16.87 -7.38
C ASP A 105 16.31 16.98 -6.84
N LEU A 106 15.97 16.19 -5.82
CA LEU A 106 14.68 16.30 -5.15
C LEU A 106 14.52 17.68 -4.50
N MET A 107 15.53 18.15 -3.77
CA MET A 107 15.46 19.48 -3.14
C MET A 107 15.38 20.59 -4.17
N ALA A 108 16.17 20.50 -5.25
CA ALA A 108 16.12 21.47 -6.35
C ALA A 108 14.75 21.49 -7.05
N LEU A 109 14.14 20.31 -7.25
CA LEU A 109 12.79 20.19 -7.83
C LEU A 109 11.74 20.84 -6.92
N LEU A 110 11.73 20.48 -5.63
CA LEU A 110 10.78 21.02 -4.66
C LEU A 110 10.89 22.54 -4.53
N ASP A 111 12.12 23.07 -4.56
CA ASP A 111 12.37 24.49 -4.49
C ASP A 111 11.90 25.24 -5.75
N ARG A 112 12.15 24.69 -6.91
CA ARG A 112 11.83 25.34 -8.20
C ARG A 112 10.35 25.24 -8.55
N ALA A 113 9.72 24.09 -8.35
CA ALA A 113 8.35 23.84 -8.74
C ALA A 113 7.33 24.58 -7.87
N ASN A 114 7.75 25.03 -6.67
CA ASN A 114 6.93 25.80 -5.72
C ASN A 114 5.58 25.11 -5.41
N PHE A 115 5.62 23.81 -5.11
CA PHE A 115 4.42 23.07 -4.73
C PHE A 115 3.74 23.67 -3.50
N GLY A 116 2.40 23.79 -3.54
CA GLY A 116 1.61 24.12 -2.37
C GLY A 116 1.57 22.98 -1.36
N ALA A 117 1.56 21.73 -1.85
CA ALA A 117 1.55 20.54 -1.00
C ALA A 117 2.41 19.40 -1.55
N VAL A 118 2.99 18.63 -0.61
CA VAL A 118 3.59 17.31 -0.87
C VAL A 118 2.78 16.26 -0.12
N VAL A 119 2.27 15.28 -0.85
CA VAL A 119 1.35 14.25 -0.35
C VAL A 119 2.04 12.91 -0.28
N TYR A 120 1.83 12.20 0.83
CA TYR A 120 2.48 10.93 1.16
C TYR A 120 1.42 9.83 1.38
N VAL A 121 1.49 8.78 0.59
CA VAL A 121 0.54 7.65 0.65
C VAL A 121 0.93 6.57 1.66
N ASN A 122 2.11 6.67 2.24
CA ASN A 122 2.59 5.75 3.28
C ASN A 122 3.48 6.48 4.28
N ASN A 123 3.86 5.76 5.34
CA ASN A 123 4.67 6.31 6.42
C ASN A 123 6.09 5.69 6.43
N GLY A 124 6.77 5.78 5.28
CA GLY A 124 8.13 5.26 5.11
C GLY A 124 9.22 6.21 5.61
N TRP A 125 10.35 5.68 6.07
CA TRP A 125 11.51 6.47 6.50
C TRP A 125 12.04 7.42 5.41
N THR A 126 11.97 7.03 4.15
CA THR A 126 12.40 7.84 3.01
C THR A 126 11.54 9.08 2.79
N ASN A 127 10.37 9.17 3.40
CA ASN A 127 9.56 10.39 3.38
C ASN A 127 10.27 11.57 4.05
N PHE A 128 11.12 11.32 5.06
CA PHE A 128 11.88 12.37 5.73
C PHE A 128 12.82 13.15 4.81
N GLN A 129 13.18 12.61 3.67
CA GLN A 129 13.93 13.34 2.66
C GLN A 129 13.12 14.51 2.09
N ALA A 130 11.87 14.26 1.68
CA ALA A 130 11.01 15.33 1.18
C ALA A 130 10.43 16.20 2.31
N LEU A 131 10.18 15.63 3.51
CA LEU A 131 9.76 16.36 4.71
C LEU A 131 10.80 17.40 5.19
N SER A 132 12.03 17.30 4.74
CA SER A 132 13.06 18.34 5.05
C SER A 132 12.83 19.65 4.28
N PHE A 133 11.99 19.66 3.25
CA PHE A 133 11.63 20.86 2.50
C PHE A 133 10.59 21.69 3.26
N GLN A 134 10.84 22.99 3.46
CA GLN A 134 10.09 23.82 4.41
C GLN A 134 8.99 24.68 3.77
N ARG A 135 8.91 24.74 2.43
CA ARG A 135 8.02 25.69 1.73
C ARG A 135 6.80 25.03 1.08
N ALA A 136 6.45 23.82 1.50
CA ALA A 136 5.22 23.14 1.11
C ALA A 136 4.50 22.63 2.34
N VAL A 137 3.19 22.45 2.22
CA VAL A 137 2.39 21.73 3.24
C VAL A 137 2.60 20.23 3.05
N HIS A 138 2.99 19.53 4.10
CA HIS A 138 3.20 18.08 4.08
C HIS A 138 1.96 17.35 4.57
N ILE A 139 1.36 16.54 3.71
CA ILE A 139 0.08 15.85 3.98
C ILE A 139 0.27 14.35 3.89
N HIS A 140 0.04 13.64 4.99
CA HIS A 140 -0.03 12.18 4.99
C HIS A 140 -1.47 11.72 4.76
N VAL A 141 -1.72 10.94 3.69
CA VAL A 141 -3.06 10.46 3.36
C VAL A 141 -3.23 8.95 3.63
N ASN A 142 -2.12 8.24 3.88
CA ASN A 142 -2.06 6.80 4.03
C ASN A 142 -2.64 6.03 2.81
N HIS A 143 -2.55 4.72 2.80
CA HIS A 143 -3.07 3.85 1.72
C HIS A 143 -4.25 2.97 2.18
N GLY A 144 -4.73 3.18 3.37
CA GLY A 144 -5.84 2.47 3.99
C GLY A 144 -5.81 2.65 5.49
N GLU A 145 -6.87 2.24 6.16
CA GLU A 145 -6.96 2.26 7.60
C GLU A 145 -7.35 0.90 8.15
N SER A 146 -6.80 0.56 9.30
CA SER A 146 -7.12 -0.64 10.07
C SER A 146 -6.81 -0.41 11.55
N ASP A 147 -7.16 -1.38 12.40
CA ASP A 147 -6.83 -1.33 13.83
C ASP A 147 -5.45 -1.92 14.17
N LYS A 148 -4.61 -2.17 13.16
CA LYS A 148 -3.22 -2.58 13.38
C LYS A 148 -2.42 -1.51 14.11
N ILE A 149 -1.52 -1.93 15.01
CA ILE A 149 -0.65 -1.02 15.78
C ILE A 149 0.16 -0.11 14.86
N CYS A 150 0.62 -0.62 13.71
CA CYS A 150 1.40 0.16 12.75
C CYS A 150 0.64 1.30 12.06
N MET A 151 -0.69 1.35 12.19
CA MET A 151 -1.51 2.43 11.61
C MET A 151 -1.32 3.76 12.31
N VAL A 152 -0.86 3.75 13.56
CA VAL A 152 -0.56 4.97 14.31
C VAL A 152 0.91 4.95 14.70
N SER A 153 1.66 5.91 14.19
CA SER A 153 3.09 6.02 14.41
C SER A 153 3.46 7.43 14.85
N ASN A 154 4.49 7.57 15.67
CA ASN A 154 5.03 8.87 16.08
C ASN A 154 5.49 9.72 14.89
N GLN A 155 5.71 9.11 13.72
CA GLN A 155 6.01 9.83 12.48
C GLN A 155 4.85 10.72 12.01
N ALA A 156 3.61 10.46 12.45
CA ALA A 156 2.46 11.34 12.18
C ALA A 156 2.72 12.79 12.60
N LYS A 157 3.58 13.00 13.61
CA LYS A 157 3.98 14.33 14.10
C LYS A 157 4.85 15.13 13.13
N ALA A 158 5.38 14.49 12.10
CA ALA A 158 6.23 15.14 11.11
C ALA A 158 5.45 15.77 9.95
N TYR A 159 4.16 15.48 9.85
CA TYR A 159 3.30 16.03 8.81
C TYR A 159 2.47 17.20 9.33
N ASP A 160 2.26 18.21 8.49
CA ASP A 160 1.39 19.34 8.81
C ASP A 160 -0.08 18.93 8.92
N LYS A 161 -0.49 17.96 8.07
CA LYS A 161 -1.82 17.35 8.11
C LYS A 161 -1.73 15.84 7.93
N VAL A 162 -2.59 15.12 8.62
CA VAL A 162 -2.82 13.69 8.48
C VAL A 162 -4.29 13.47 8.14
N PHE A 163 -4.54 13.01 6.93
CA PHE A 163 -5.89 12.72 6.48
C PHE A 163 -6.32 11.35 6.99
N VAL A 164 -7.48 11.30 7.62
CA VAL A 164 -8.03 10.11 8.26
C VAL A 164 -9.47 9.86 7.79
N ALA A 165 -9.88 8.59 7.75
CA ALA A 165 -11.20 8.23 7.26
C ALA A 165 -12.32 8.72 8.20
N GLY A 166 -12.10 8.72 9.51
CA GLY A 166 -13.17 9.07 10.43
C GLY A 166 -12.75 9.15 11.88
N GLN A 167 -13.76 9.15 12.76
CA GLN A 167 -13.56 9.34 14.19
C GLN A 167 -12.72 8.21 14.82
N ALA A 168 -12.93 6.96 14.41
CA ALA A 168 -12.15 5.84 14.94
C ALA A 168 -10.63 5.99 14.73
N ALA A 169 -10.22 6.61 13.62
CA ALA A 169 -8.81 6.90 13.39
C ALA A 169 -8.30 8.03 14.31
N ILE A 170 -9.11 9.06 14.57
CA ILE A 170 -8.78 10.11 15.53
C ILE A 170 -8.60 9.51 16.93
N ASP A 171 -9.55 8.69 17.37
CA ASP A 171 -9.50 8.04 18.68
C ASP A 171 -8.26 7.16 18.86
N ARG A 172 -7.85 6.45 17.79
CA ARG A 172 -6.60 5.67 17.79
C ARG A 172 -5.36 6.56 17.95
N HIS A 173 -5.31 7.69 17.26
CA HIS A 173 -4.18 8.63 17.39
C HIS A 173 -4.13 9.24 18.79
N GLU A 174 -5.27 9.61 19.34
CA GLU A 174 -5.38 10.14 20.69
C GLU A 174 -4.91 9.13 21.75
N ALA A 175 -5.35 7.88 21.61
CA ALA A 175 -4.99 6.82 22.55
C ALA A 175 -3.50 6.44 22.49
N ALA A 176 -2.87 6.51 21.31
CA ALA A 176 -1.52 5.98 21.09
C ALA A 176 -0.41 7.05 21.13
N LEU A 177 -0.69 8.31 20.80
CA LEU A 177 0.33 9.36 20.67
C LEU A 177 0.29 10.36 21.82
N ALA A 178 1.29 10.30 22.69
CA ALA A 178 1.51 11.35 23.68
C ALA A 178 1.91 12.67 22.99
N TRP A 179 1.39 13.81 23.48
CA TRP A 179 1.75 15.15 23.00
C TRP A 179 1.55 15.37 21.50
N PHE A 180 0.49 14.78 20.94
CA PHE A 180 0.09 14.99 19.56
C PHE A 180 -1.05 16.02 19.47
N ASP A 181 -0.86 17.04 18.63
CA ASP A 181 -1.90 18.01 18.36
C ASP A 181 -2.92 17.43 17.36
N GLN A 182 -4.12 17.14 17.85
CA GLN A 182 -5.19 16.56 17.04
C GLN A 182 -5.69 17.48 15.93
N SER A 183 -5.39 18.78 15.96
CA SER A 183 -5.72 19.72 14.88
C SER A 183 -5.00 19.38 13.55
N HIS A 184 -3.97 18.54 13.61
CA HIS A 184 -3.31 17.98 12.43
C HIS A 184 -4.17 16.92 11.73
N LEU A 185 -5.10 16.26 12.44
CA LEU A 185 -5.99 15.23 11.88
C LEU A 185 -7.16 15.87 11.12
N VAL A 186 -7.33 15.50 9.86
CA VAL A 186 -8.43 15.98 9.02
C VAL A 186 -9.25 14.78 8.56
N ARG A 187 -10.54 14.78 8.89
CA ARG A 187 -11.48 13.74 8.44
C ARG A 187 -11.84 13.98 6.98
N VAL A 188 -11.47 13.05 6.12
CA VAL A 188 -11.72 13.12 4.67
C VAL A 188 -12.56 11.96 4.13
N GLY A 189 -12.93 11.00 4.99
CA GLY A 189 -13.59 9.79 4.54
C GLY A 189 -12.62 8.87 3.77
N ARG A 190 -13.16 8.19 2.79
CA ARG A 190 -12.42 7.36 1.84
C ARG A 190 -12.69 7.86 0.42
N PRO A 191 -11.91 8.82 -0.11
CA PRO A 191 -12.16 9.44 -1.40
C PRO A 191 -12.25 8.45 -2.57
N GLN A 192 -11.59 7.29 -2.46
CA GLN A 192 -11.69 6.23 -3.45
C GLN A 192 -13.12 5.67 -3.61
N LEU A 193 -13.98 5.79 -2.59
CA LEU A 193 -15.37 5.35 -2.66
C LEU A 193 -16.28 6.32 -3.45
N ASP A 194 -15.81 7.52 -3.71
CA ASP A 194 -16.53 8.52 -4.51
C ASP A 194 -16.26 8.34 -6.02
N LEU A 195 -15.32 7.46 -6.37
CA LEU A 195 -14.98 7.15 -7.75
C LEU A 195 -15.98 6.15 -8.35
N GLU A 196 -16.25 6.29 -9.64
CA GLU A 196 -16.97 5.26 -10.40
C GLU A 196 -16.04 4.05 -10.59
N VAL A 197 -16.36 2.96 -9.92
CA VAL A 197 -15.61 1.69 -10.02
C VAL A 197 -16.43 0.68 -10.80
N ASN A 198 -15.86 0.12 -11.86
CA ASN A 198 -16.47 -0.99 -12.56
C ASN A 198 -16.40 -2.25 -11.69
N PRO A 199 -17.55 -2.91 -11.40
CA PRO A 199 -17.54 -4.14 -10.62
C PRO A 199 -16.66 -5.21 -11.28
N ALA A 200 -15.79 -5.84 -10.50
CA ALA A 200 -14.97 -6.97 -10.97
C ALA A 200 -15.80 -8.25 -11.15
N LEU A 201 -16.98 -8.29 -10.51
CA LEU A 201 -17.84 -9.46 -10.47
C LEU A 201 -19.19 -9.20 -11.15
N PRO A 202 -19.71 -10.16 -11.92
CA PRO A 202 -21.05 -10.05 -12.50
C PRO A 202 -22.11 -10.05 -11.37
N LEU A 203 -23.25 -9.46 -11.65
CA LEU A 203 -24.40 -9.52 -10.75
C LEU A 203 -24.86 -10.98 -10.57
N THR A 204 -25.34 -11.29 -9.37
CA THR A 204 -25.88 -12.60 -9.01
C THR A 204 -27.00 -12.43 -7.98
N GLU A 205 -27.94 -13.37 -7.95
CA GLU A 205 -28.96 -13.47 -6.90
C GLU A 205 -28.45 -14.24 -5.66
N ARG A 206 -27.24 -14.79 -5.72
CA ARG A 206 -26.63 -15.50 -4.60
C ARG A 206 -26.04 -14.52 -3.59
N THR A 207 -26.00 -14.91 -2.35
CA THR A 207 -25.25 -14.16 -1.33
C THR A 207 -23.76 -14.24 -1.62
N THR A 208 -23.13 -13.12 -1.90
CA THR A 208 -21.67 -13.08 -2.06
C THR A 208 -21.02 -13.03 -0.69
N ILE A 209 -20.17 -13.99 -0.41
CA ILE A 209 -19.37 -14.06 0.81
C ILE A 209 -17.90 -13.86 0.40
N THR A 210 -17.30 -12.77 0.87
CA THR A 210 -15.92 -12.44 0.54
C THR A 210 -15.00 -12.71 1.73
N TYR A 211 -13.98 -13.55 1.52
CA TYR A 211 -12.88 -13.72 2.44
C TYR A 211 -11.69 -12.89 1.96
N ALA A 212 -11.41 -11.78 2.64
CA ALA A 212 -10.37 -10.83 2.29
C ALA A 212 -9.35 -10.66 3.43
N PRO A 213 -8.54 -11.70 3.72
CA PRO A 213 -7.59 -11.63 4.81
C PRO A 213 -6.45 -10.65 4.53
N THR A 214 -5.94 -10.05 5.61
CA THR A 214 -4.68 -9.31 5.56
C THR A 214 -3.50 -10.28 5.49
N TRP A 215 -2.31 -9.75 5.19
CA TRP A 215 -1.05 -10.50 5.30
C TRP A 215 -0.52 -10.49 6.74
N GLU A 216 0.45 -11.37 7.02
CA GLU A 216 0.99 -11.65 8.36
C GLU A 216 1.74 -10.47 9.01
N GLY A 217 1.96 -9.39 8.29
CA GLY A 217 2.71 -8.26 8.82
C GLY A 217 4.23 -8.46 8.72
N GLU A 218 4.99 -7.53 9.28
CA GLU A 218 6.46 -7.57 9.29
C GLU A 218 7.03 -8.28 10.53
N ASP A 219 6.21 -8.39 11.58
CA ASP A 219 6.54 -9.00 12.86
C ASP A 219 5.27 -9.56 13.54
N GLU A 220 5.45 -10.32 14.61
CA GLU A 220 4.35 -10.98 15.34
C GLU A 220 3.34 -9.97 15.91
N ALA A 221 3.77 -8.80 16.33
CA ALA A 221 2.87 -7.78 16.89
C ALA A 221 1.93 -7.18 15.81
N ASN A 222 2.30 -7.29 14.54
CA ASN A 222 1.53 -6.84 13.39
C ASN A 222 0.87 -8.00 12.62
N ASN A 223 0.93 -9.24 13.14
CA ASN A 223 0.28 -10.38 12.55
C ASN A 223 -1.21 -10.44 12.96
N TYR A 224 -2.07 -10.03 12.02
CA TYR A 224 -3.53 -10.11 12.14
C TYR A 224 -4.12 -11.02 11.05
N SER A 225 -3.27 -11.86 10.41
CA SER A 225 -3.72 -12.78 9.38
C SER A 225 -4.46 -13.97 9.98
N SER A 226 -5.48 -14.44 9.27
CA SER A 226 -6.16 -15.70 9.57
C SER A 226 -5.85 -16.78 8.53
N VAL A 227 -4.97 -16.49 7.58
CA VAL A 227 -4.67 -17.38 6.44
C VAL A 227 -4.08 -18.70 6.89
N ASP A 228 -3.08 -18.68 7.77
CA ASP A 228 -2.35 -19.85 8.25
C ASP A 228 -3.14 -20.69 9.22
N VAL A 229 -3.99 -20.08 10.04
CA VAL A 229 -4.70 -20.78 11.15
C VAL A 229 -6.08 -21.27 10.71
N TYR A 230 -6.84 -20.45 10.00
CA TYR A 230 -8.26 -20.73 9.73
C TYR A 230 -8.63 -20.65 8.25
N GLY A 231 -7.71 -20.27 7.35
CA GLY A 231 -8.06 -19.90 5.97
C GLY A 231 -8.80 -20.99 5.21
N VAL A 232 -8.33 -22.24 5.26
CA VAL A 232 -8.98 -23.38 4.60
C VAL A 232 -10.35 -23.69 5.23
N GLN A 233 -10.45 -23.66 6.57
CA GLN A 233 -11.72 -23.89 7.28
C GLN A 233 -12.75 -22.82 6.95
N ILE A 234 -12.34 -21.56 6.82
CA ILE A 234 -13.22 -20.46 6.42
C ILE A 234 -13.77 -20.72 5.01
N ILE A 235 -12.91 -21.04 4.04
CA ILE A 235 -13.37 -21.36 2.68
C ILE A 235 -14.31 -22.55 2.68
N GLN A 236 -14.02 -23.61 3.41
CA GLN A 236 -14.91 -24.77 3.49
C GLN A 236 -16.27 -24.41 4.06
N ALA A 237 -16.31 -23.62 5.14
CA ALA A 237 -17.58 -23.16 5.72
C ALA A 237 -18.36 -22.25 4.75
N MET A 238 -17.68 -21.47 3.92
CA MET A 238 -18.30 -20.65 2.89
C MET A 238 -18.87 -21.51 1.74
N VAL A 239 -18.17 -22.58 1.35
CA VAL A 239 -18.63 -23.55 0.34
C VAL A 239 -19.90 -24.27 0.82
N ASP A 240 -19.94 -24.64 2.08
CA ASP A 240 -21.07 -25.36 2.69
C ASP A 240 -22.29 -24.45 2.88
N HIS A 241 -22.15 -23.11 2.74
CA HIS A 241 -23.26 -22.17 2.87
C HIS A 241 -24.16 -22.22 1.63
N PRO A 242 -25.45 -22.50 1.79
CA PRO A 242 -26.36 -22.71 0.65
C PRO A 242 -26.56 -21.41 -0.15
N ARG A 243 -26.58 -21.55 -1.49
CA ARG A 243 -26.83 -20.43 -2.41
C ARG A 243 -25.85 -19.28 -2.26
N SER A 244 -24.59 -19.55 -1.91
CA SER A 244 -23.53 -18.55 -1.84
C SER A 244 -22.73 -18.47 -3.15
N ARG A 245 -22.14 -17.32 -3.40
CA ARG A 245 -20.97 -17.10 -4.25
C ARG A 245 -19.80 -16.79 -3.34
N ILE A 246 -18.71 -17.54 -3.49
CA ILE A 246 -17.52 -17.35 -2.68
C ILE A 246 -16.52 -16.52 -3.47
N VAL A 247 -15.95 -15.53 -2.81
CA VAL A 247 -14.88 -14.71 -3.34
C VAL A 247 -13.71 -14.75 -2.34
N TYR A 248 -12.56 -15.23 -2.79
CA TYR A 248 -11.32 -15.11 -2.05
C TYR A 248 -10.50 -13.96 -2.62
N LYS A 249 -10.25 -12.96 -1.80
CA LYS A 249 -9.47 -11.77 -2.16
C LYS A 249 -8.31 -11.58 -1.17
N PRO A 250 -7.18 -12.27 -1.38
CA PRO A 250 -6.02 -12.13 -0.49
C PRO A 250 -5.41 -10.73 -0.58
N HIS A 251 -4.69 -10.34 0.46
CA HIS A 251 -3.80 -9.20 0.37
C HIS A 251 -2.67 -9.51 -0.63
N PRO A 252 -2.20 -8.56 -1.46
CA PRO A 252 -1.19 -8.82 -2.51
C PRO A 252 0.12 -9.47 -2.01
N ARG A 253 0.46 -9.31 -0.75
CA ARG A 253 1.67 -9.89 -0.14
C ARG A 253 1.51 -11.33 0.35
N VAL A 254 0.32 -11.90 0.35
CA VAL A 254 0.07 -13.27 0.86
C VAL A 254 0.69 -14.32 -0.06
N ALA A 255 0.56 -14.16 -1.37
CA ALA A 255 1.12 -15.09 -2.35
C ALA A 255 2.65 -15.17 -2.28
N ASP A 256 3.30 -14.03 -2.05
CA ASP A 256 4.76 -13.86 -1.97
C ASP A 256 5.30 -13.81 -0.54
N SER A 257 4.51 -14.25 0.45
CA SER A 257 4.92 -14.28 1.84
C SER A 257 6.25 -15.00 2.04
N ASP A 258 7.11 -14.48 2.90
CA ASP A 258 8.36 -15.17 3.28
C ASP A 258 8.10 -16.42 4.15
N ASP A 259 6.89 -16.55 4.73
CA ASP A 259 6.49 -17.70 5.56
C ASP A 259 5.97 -18.87 4.68
N PRO A 260 6.63 -20.03 4.71
CA PRO A 260 6.17 -21.20 3.95
C PRO A 260 4.79 -21.70 4.37
N ALA A 261 4.38 -21.52 5.65
CA ALA A 261 3.07 -21.94 6.13
C ALA A 261 1.97 -21.08 5.47
N ILE A 262 2.13 -19.76 5.48
CA ILE A 262 1.22 -18.82 4.80
C ILE A 262 1.08 -19.19 3.31
N ARG A 263 2.21 -19.37 2.58
CA ARG A 263 2.16 -19.75 1.18
C ARG A 263 1.49 -21.10 0.93
N SER A 264 1.68 -22.05 1.83
CA SER A 264 1.05 -23.37 1.72
C SER A 264 -0.45 -23.28 1.92
N GLN A 265 -0.90 -22.56 2.93
CA GLN A 265 -2.32 -22.33 3.21
C GLN A 265 -2.99 -21.51 2.11
N HIS A 266 -2.34 -20.46 1.63
CA HIS A 266 -2.84 -19.69 0.48
C HIS A 266 -3.11 -20.59 -0.74
N ARG A 267 -2.14 -21.45 -1.12
CA ARG A 267 -2.36 -22.41 -2.22
C ARG A 267 -3.51 -23.39 -1.96
N ALA A 268 -3.66 -23.84 -0.72
CA ALA A 268 -4.76 -24.72 -0.36
C ALA A 268 -6.13 -24.01 -0.43
N ILE A 269 -6.20 -22.74 -0.04
CA ILE A 269 -7.39 -21.89 -0.17
C ILE A 269 -7.76 -21.70 -1.64
N VAL A 270 -6.77 -21.37 -2.48
CA VAL A 270 -6.96 -21.21 -3.93
C VAL A 270 -7.46 -22.51 -4.55
N ALA A 271 -6.88 -23.65 -4.17
CA ALA A 271 -7.30 -24.97 -4.67
C ALA A 271 -8.76 -25.29 -4.28
N ALA A 272 -9.15 -25.06 -3.02
CA ALA A 272 -10.51 -25.28 -2.55
C ALA A 272 -11.52 -24.35 -3.26
N GLY A 273 -11.17 -23.08 -3.48
CA GLY A 273 -11.99 -22.13 -4.23
C GLY A 273 -12.20 -22.56 -5.69
N ASN A 274 -11.14 -23.02 -6.36
CA ASN A 274 -11.19 -23.52 -7.73
C ASN A 274 -11.98 -24.84 -7.85
N GLU A 275 -11.88 -25.70 -6.85
CA GLU A 275 -12.67 -26.93 -6.76
C GLU A 275 -14.17 -26.59 -6.65
N ALA A 276 -14.54 -25.68 -5.74
CA ALA A 276 -15.91 -25.19 -5.59
C ALA A 276 -16.44 -24.59 -6.91
N ALA A 277 -15.65 -23.79 -7.60
CA ALA A 277 -16.00 -23.21 -8.90
C ALA A 277 -16.22 -24.28 -9.98
N SER A 278 -15.45 -25.37 -9.93
CA SER A 278 -15.61 -26.50 -10.85
C SER A 278 -16.87 -27.33 -10.57
N HIS A 279 -17.25 -27.46 -9.29
CA HIS A 279 -18.46 -28.20 -8.91
C HIS A 279 -19.75 -27.41 -9.18
N ASP A 280 -19.73 -26.10 -9.02
CA ASP A 280 -20.88 -25.23 -9.32
C ASP A 280 -20.45 -24.01 -10.16
N PRO A 281 -20.23 -24.17 -11.47
CA PRO A 281 -19.85 -23.07 -12.35
C PRO A 281 -20.86 -21.91 -12.38
N ALA A 282 -22.14 -22.21 -12.13
CA ALA A 282 -23.19 -21.20 -12.10
C ALA A 282 -23.16 -20.32 -10.85
N ALA A 283 -22.45 -20.73 -9.81
CA ALA A 283 -22.28 -19.93 -8.61
C ALA A 283 -21.37 -18.71 -8.82
N GLY A 284 -20.44 -18.78 -9.75
CA GLY A 284 -19.47 -17.73 -10.01
C GLY A 284 -18.45 -17.56 -8.87
N HIS A 285 -18.09 -18.67 -8.20
CA HIS A 285 -16.99 -18.68 -7.22
C HIS A 285 -15.69 -18.24 -7.89
N CYS A 286 -14.89 -17.45 -7.21
CA CYS A 286 -13.65 -16.94 -7.80
C CYS A 286 -12.58 -16.58 -6.77
N VAL A 287 -11.34 -16.49 -7.29
CA VAL A 287 -10.18 -15.93 -6.61
C VAL A 287 -9.79 -14.65 -7.33
N LEU A 288 -9.64 -13.56 -6.62
CA LEU A 288 -9.31 -12.23 -7.15
C LEU A 288 -7.99 -11.74 -6.53
N GLU A 289 -6.86 -12.19 -7.07
CA GLU A 289 -5.55 -11.82 -6.55
C GLU A 289 -5.17 -10.37 -6.90
N ASP A 290 -5.49 -9.95 -8.13
CA ASP A 290 -5.08 -8.65 -8.68
C ASP A 290 -6.17 -7.57 -8.63
N ALA A 291 -7.39 -7.91 -8.17
CA ALA A 291 -8.47 -6.95 -8.14
C ALA A 291 -8.36 -5.96 -6.97
N ASP A 292 -8.75 -4.71 -7.21
CA ASP A 292 -8.94 -3.73 -6.15
C ASP A 292 -10.14 -4.13 -5.28
N MET A 293 -10.03 -3.91 -3.95
CA MET A 293 -11.12 -4.17 -3.01
C MET A 293 -12.38 -3.33 -3.30
N LEU A 294 -12.22 -2.18 -3.94
CA LEU A 294 -13.36 -1.33 -4.32
C LEU A 294 -14.19 -1.93 -5.45
N ALA A 295 -13.61 -2.86 -6.22
CA ALA A 295 -14.28 -3.51 -7.35
C ALA A 295 -14.99 -4.82 -6.98
N VAL A 296 -14.91 -5.27 -5.73
CA VAL A 296 -15.43 -6.57 -5.25
C VAL A 296 -16.77 -6.46 -4.53
#